data_78dcc728b8ed1d9b65cf3c5acade1be2
#
_entry.id   78dcc728b8ed1d9b65cf3c5acade1be2
#
_cell.length_a   1.000
_cell.length_b   1.000
_cell.length_c   1.000
_cell.angle_alpha   90.00
_cell.angle_beta   90.00
_cell.angle_gamma   90.00
#
_symmetry.space_group_name_H-M   'P 1'
#
loop_
_entity.id
_entity.type
_entity.pdbx_description
1 polymer ?
#
loop_
_entity_poly.entity_id
_entity_poly.type
_entity_poly.pdbx_seq_one_letter_code
_entity_poly.pdbx_strand_id
1 'polypeptide(L)'
;MKKRTMIFAAAALAAGLTACAPKTEATAPETTIEETQETAQETVTAESEENDETAGETGTEANAEISDELLGKVYAAVKEAYGEKYVPSMMFDETMMEGTFGITKDQYDSYVAEGPMISAHVEMFVGVKAKEGKAADVAKALEDYRKSQLDGALQYPMNMPKIEASEVVTHGDYVFFIMLGSPEMEAEEQGEEAALESAKENNRIAVDTIAGFFES
;
A
#
# COMPACT_ATOMS: atom_id res chain seq x y z
N MET A 1 -23.19 -48.79 -2.76
CA MET A 1 -22.96 -49.41 -4.07
C MET A 1 -23.67 -48.61 -5.14
N LYS A 2 -22.93 -47.90 -5.97
CA LYS A 2 -23.25 -47.55 -7.37
C LYS A 2 -22.01 -46.82 -7.94
N LYS A 3 -21.20 -47.61 -8.57
CA LYS A 3 -20.10 -47.16 -9.47
C LYS A 3 -20.75 -46.52 -10.71
N ARG A 4 -20.27 -45.39 -11.15
CA ARG A 4 -20.42 -44.94 -12.55
C ARG A 4 -19.08 -44.54 -13.09
N THR A 5 -18.60 -45.43 -13.93
CA THR A 5 -17.49 -45.29 -14.85
C THR A 5 -18.03 -44.65 -16.13
N MET A 6 -17.15 -43.93 -16.84
CA MET A 6 -17.16 -43.69 -18.29
C MET A 6 -16.90 -42.26 -18.65
N ILE A 7 -16.22 -41.84 -19.68
CA ILE A 7 -15.48 -42.51 -20.79
C ILE A 7 -14.56 -41.44 -21.35
N PHE A 8 -13.39 -41.88 -21.81
CA PHE A 8 -12.42 -41.14 -22.63
C PHE A 8 -13.00 -40.80 -24.01
N ALA A 9 -12.72 -39.63 -24.53
CA ALA A 9 -12.70 -39.38 -25.96
C ALA A 9 -11.47 -38.53 -26.30
N ALA A 10 -10.49 -39.17 -26.89
CA ALA A 10 -9.39 -38.55 -27.58
C ALA A 10 -9.84 -38.24 -29.02
N ALA A 11 -9.48 -37.07 -29.52
CA ALA A 11 -9.48 -36.77 -30.93
C ALA A 11 -8.24 -35.93 -31.25
N ALA A 12 -7.30 -36.58 -31.93
CA ALA A 12 -6.17 -35.96 -32.61
C ALA A 12 -6.51 -35.79 -34.10
N LEU A 13 -6.03 -34.70 -34.71
CA LEU A 13 -5.70 -34.51 -36.14
C LEU A 13 -5.07 -33.14 -36.28
N ALA A 14 -3.80 -32.98 -36.54
CA ALA A 14 -2.95 -33.17 -37.70
C ALA A 14 -2.91 -31.96 -38.66
N ALA A 15 -1.74 -31.33 -38.68
CA ALA A 15 -0.92 -30.84 -39.77
C ALA A 15 -1.46 -29.74 -40.75
N GLY A 16 -0.65 -28.69 -40.88
CA GLY A 16 -0.69 -27.74 -41.99
C GLY A 16 0.53 -26.82 -41.98
N LEU A 17 1.64 -27.27 -42.59
CA LEU A 17 2.82 -26.50 -42.98
C LEU A 17 2.48 -25.63 -44.17
N THR A 18 2.79 -24.32 -44.14
CA THR A 18 3.19 -23.63 -45.39
C THR A 18 4.16 -22.49 -45.02
N ALA A 19 5.35 -22.63 -45.52
CA ALA A 19 6.40 -21.63 -45.57
C ALA A 19 6.15 -20.68 -46.73
N CYS A 20 6.45 -19.37 -46.53
CA CYS A 20 6.98 -18.50 -47.58
C CYS A 20 7.58 -17.25 -46.94
N ALA A 21 8.89 -17.14 -46.99
CA ALA A 21 9.58 -15.83 -46.95
C ALA A 21 9.58 -15.19 -48.34
N PRO A 22 9.71 -13.87 -48.44
CA PRO A 22 10.96 -13.40 -48.98
C PRO A 22 11.58 -12.19 -48.22
N LYS A 23 12.87 -12.24 -48.29
CA LYS A 23 13.91 -11.28 -47.95
C LYS A 23 13.78 -10.03 -48.82
N THR A 24 13.89 -8.84 -48.22
CA THR A 24 14.31 -7.62 -48.93
C THR A 24 15.22 -6.81 -48.00
N GLU A 25 16.46 -6.69 -48.41
CA GLU A 25 17.45 -5.73 -47.92
C GLU A 25 17.08 -4.33 -48.41
N ALA A 26 17.25 -3.32 -47.56
CA ALA A 26 17.65 -1.98 -47.94
C ALA A 26 18.14 -1.18 -46.73
N THR A 27 19.46 -1.04 -46.60
CA THR A 27 20.22 0.20 -46.54
C THR A 27 19.91 1.21 -45.43
N ALA A 28 20.87 1.32 -44.52
CA ALA A 28 21.07 2.46 -43.61
C ALA A 28 21.50 3.72 -44.39
N PRO A 29 21.30 4.90 -43.80
CA PRO A 29 22.38 5.87 -43.83
C PRO A 29 22.88 6.22 -42.42
N GLU A 30 24.19 6.12 -42.28
CA GLU A 30 24.99 6.80 -41.27
C GLU A 30 24.77 8.31 -41.36
N THR A 31 24.55 8.94 -40.21
CA THR A 31 24.79 10.37 -40.08
C THR A 31 25.67 10.58 -38.85
N THR A 32 26.91 10.77 -39.12
CA THR A 32 27.96 11.36 -38.29
C THR A 32 27.51 12.76 -37.86
N ILE A 33 27.49 13.01 -36.57
CA ILE A 33 27.50 14.39 -36.05
C ILE A 33 28.67 14.50 -35.06
N GLU A 34 29.51 15.46 -35.42
CA GLU A 34 30.77 15.84 -34.79
C GLU A 34 30.59 16.33 -33.33
N GLU A 35 31.58 15.99 -32.59
CA GLU A 35 32.01 16.50 -31.31
C GLU A 35 32.27 18.02 -31.40
N THR A 36 31.62 18.78 -30.53
CA THR A 36 32.09 20.13 -30.21
C THR A 36 32.11 20.27 -28.70
N GLN A 37 33.31 20.13 -28.15
CA GLN A 37 33.69 20.60 -26.83
C GLN A 37 33.72 22.13 -26.86
N GLU A 38 33.02 22.76 -25.93
CA GLU A 38 33.38 24.10 -25.50
C GLU A 38 33.27 24.23 -24.01
N THR A 39 34.45 24.44 -23.42
CA THR A 39 34.79 24.69 -22.05
C THR A 39 34.38 26.11 -21.68
N ALA A 40 33.58 26.29 -20.65
CA ALA A 40 33.51 27.55 -19.95
C ALA A 40 33.48 27.27 -18.44
N GLN A 41 34.66 27.50 -17.89
CA GLN A 41 34.96 27.54 -16.47
C GLN A 41 34.72 29.00 -16.02
N GLU A 42 33.78 29.19 -15.11
CA GLU A 42 33.71 30.46 -14.40
C GLU A 42 33.57 30.20 -12.89
N THR A 43 34.62 30.56 -12.25
CA THR A 43 34.91 30.60 -10.81
C THR A 43 34.10 31.73 -10.18
N VAL A 44 33.28 31.46 -9.18
CA VAL A 44 32.89 32.49 -8.23
C VAL A 44 33.03 31.96 -6.81
N THR A 45 33.83 32.65 -6.13
CA THR A 45 34.39 32.67 -4.79
C THR A 45 33.38 32.37 -3.67
N ALA A 46 33.89 31.64 -2.69
CA ALA A 46 33.31 31.41 -1.37
C ALA A 46 33.12 32.73 -0.60
N GLU A 47 31.98 32.84 0.06
CA GLU A 47 31.89 33.58 1.32
C GLU A 47 31.09 32.75 2.30
N SER A 48 31.76 32.31 3.34
CA SER A 48 31.24 31.68 4.53
C SER A 48 30.63 32.73 5.43
N GLU A 49 29.36 32.56 5.79
CA GLU A 49 28.88 33.13 7.04
C GLU A 49 28.34 32.01 7.89
N GLU A 50 29.05 31.73 8.95
CA GLU A 50 28.60 31.02 10.13
C GLU A 50 27.38 31.76 10.70
N ASN A 51 26.29 31.05 10.93
CA ASN A 51 25.35 31.45 11.95
C ASN A 51 24.84 30.22 12.67
N ASP A 52 25.27 30.17 13.87
CA ASP A 52 25.03 29.51 15.12
C ASP A 52 23.62 28.93 15.32
N GLU A 53 23.63 27.73 15.89
CA GLU A 53 22.65 26.98 16.65
C GLU A 53 21.28 27.62 16.87
N THR A 54 20.26 26.91 16.44
CA THR A 54 19.17 26.54 17.35
C THR A 54 18.56 25.22 16.85
N ALA A 55 18.83 24.15 17.60
CA ALA A 55 18.02 22.95 17.56
C ALA A 55 16.60 23.34 17.94
N GLY A 56 15.73 23.36 16.94
CA GLY A 56 14.30 23.53 17.06
C GLY A 56 13.66 22.35 16.39
N GLU A 57 13.38 21.30 17.17
CA GLU A 57 12.33 20.34 16.83
C GLU A 57 11.06 21.13 16.56
N THR A 58 10.68 21.20 15.31
CA THR A 58 9.29 21.38 14.91
C THR A 58 9.12 20.54 13.65
N GLY A 59 8.98 19.24 13.86
CA GLY A 59 8.11 18.45 13.01
C GLY A 59 6.75 19.15 13.04
N THR A 60 6.45 19.93 12.02
CA THR A 60 5.08 20.37 11.80
C THR A 60 4.32 19.14 11.37
N GLU A 61 3.90 18.36 12.37
CA GLU A 61 2.83 17.41 12.20
C GLU A 61 1.63 18.22 11.72
N ALA A 62 1.27 18.05 10.46
CA ALA A 62 -0.07 18.32 10.00
C ALA A 62 -0.97 17.29 10.69
N ASN A 63 -1.20 17.48 11.98
CA ASN A 63 -2.15 16.76 12.77
C ASN A 63 -3.52 17.15 12.20
N ALA A 64 -4.08 16.32 11.32
CA ALA A 64 -5.50 16.29 11.15
C ALA A 64 -6.05 16.02 12.56
N GLU A 65 -6.63 17.03 13.18
CA GLU A 65 -7.07 16.95 14.57
C GLU A 65 -8.12 15.85 14.66
N ILE A 66 -7.72 14.70 15.22
CA ILE A 66 -8.63 13.55 15.39
C ILE A 66 -9.65 14.01 16.43
N SER A 67 -10.83 14.39 15.97
CA SER A 67 -11.86 14.99 16.81
C SER A 67 -12.56 13.97 17.73
N ASP A 68 -12.48 12.69 17.42
CA ASP A 68 -13.03 11.60 18.25
C ASP A 68 -11.96 11.06 19.20
N GLU A 69 -12.22 11.17 20.51
CA GLU A 69 -11.27 10.78 21.56
C GLU A 69 -10.96 9.29 21.56
N LEU A 70 -11.96 8.43 21.28
CA LEU A 70 -11.76 6.98 21.26
C LEU A 70 -10.91 6.59 20.07
N LEU A 71 -11.20 7.15 18.90
CA LEU A 71 -10.41 6.91 17.69
C LEU A 71 -8.95 7.34 17.89
N GLY A 72 -8.73 8.48 18.54
CA GLY A 72 -7.38 8.95 18.88
C GLY A 72 -6.63 8.00 19.81
N LYS A 73 -7.31 7.45 20.82
CA LYS A 73 -6.72 6.44 21.74
C LYS A 73 -6.39 5.14 21.03
N VAL A 74 -7.27 4.66 20.16
CA VAL A 74 -7.04 3.46 19.36
C VAL A 74 -5.81 3.64 18.46
N TYR A 75 -5.76 4.76 17.74
CA TYR A 75 -4.62 5.06 16.87
C TYR A 75 -3.28 5.11 17.64
N ALA A 76 -3.26 5.82 18.77
CA ALA A 76 -2.07 5.91 19.62
C ALA A 76 -1.62 4.51 20.13
N ALA A 77 -2.57 3.68 20.56
CA ALA A 77 -2.28 2.33 21.04
C ALA A 77 -1.74 1.42 19.93
N VAL A 78 -2.28 1.52 18.72
CA VAL A 78 -1.76 0.79 17.55
C VAL A 78 -0.32 1.21 17.26
N LYS A 79 -0.03 2.51 17.21
CA LYS A 79 1.35 3.00 17.00
C LYS A 79 2.30 2.52 18.09
N GLU A 80 1.86 2.53 19.35
CA GLU A 80 2.67 2.03 20.46
C GLU A 80 2.93 0.52 20.35
N ALA A 81 1.93 -0.27 19.95
CA ALA A 81 2.06 -1.71 19.80
C ALA A 81 3.08 -2.11 18.70
N TYR A 82 3.19 -1.32 17.64
CA TYR A 82 4.19 -1.57 16.61
C TYR A 82 5.55 -0.92 16.91
N GLY A 83 5.58 0.17 17.66
CA GLY A 83 6.82 0.92 17.95
C GLY A 83 7.58 1.28 16.67
N GLU A 84 8.85 0.92 16.60
CA GLU A 84 9.71 1.19 15.44
C GLU A 84 9.30 0.43 14.16
N LYS A 85 8.46 -0.58 14.26
CA LYS A 85 7.91 -1.31 13.10
C LYS A 85 6.70 -0.60 12.46
N TYR A 86 6.25 0.51 13.00
CA TYR A 86 5.17 1.31 12.40
C TYR A 86 5.70 2.14 11.24
N VAL A 87 5.41 1.72 10.01
CA VAL A 87 5.95 2.32 8.76
C VAL A 87 5.16 3.53 8.26
N PRO A 88 3.81 3.58 8.35
CA PRO A 88 3.05 4.72 7.84
C PRO A 88 3.52 6.03 8.48
N SER A 89 3.64 7.09 7.66
CA SER A 89 4.20 8.37 8.13
C SER A 89 3.63 9.60 7.41
N MET A 90 2.72 9.38 6.44
CA MET A 90 2.06 10.46 5.72
C MET A 90 0.57 10.47 6.06
N MET A 91 0.12 11.52 6.75
CA MET A 91 -1.30 11.71 7.06
C MET A 91 -2.09 12.07 5.80
N PHE A 92 -3.26 11.47 5.66
CA PHE A 92 -4.20 11.77 4.59
C PHE A 92 -5.14 12.90 5.01
N ASP A 93 -5.31 13.87 4.14
CA ASP A 93 -6.33 14.89 4.26
C ASP A 93 -7.69 14.44 3.67
N GLU A 94 -8.71 15.28 3.77
CA GLU A 94 -10.07 14.98 3.25
C GLU A 94 -10.05 14.69 1.74
N THR A 95 -9.21 15.37 0.97
CA THR A 95 -9.08 15.15 -0.48
C THR A 95 -8.48 13.78 -0.79
N MET A 96 -7.49 13.38 -0.01
CA MET A 96 -6.88 12.05 -0.13
C MET A 96 -7.84 10.93 0.31
N MET A 97 -8.63 11.16 1.35
CA MET A 97 -9.67 10.21 1.79
C MET A 97 -10.70 9.96 0.67
N GLU A 98 -11.21 11.02 0.06
CA GLU A 98 -12.14 10.91 -1.06
C GLU A 98 -11.47 10.31 -2.30
N GLY A 99 -10.29 10.79 -2.68
CA GLY A 99 -9.59 10.35 -3.89
C GLY A 99 -9.09 8.91 -3.83
N THR A 100 -8.68 8.43 -2.65
CA THR A 100 -8.10 7.10 -2.48
C THR A 100 -9.17 6.04 -2.18
N PHE A 101 -10.09 6.35 -1.27
CA PHE A 101 -11.08 5.37 -0.77
C PHE A 101 -12.50 5.66 -1.24
N GLY A 102 -12.77 6.81 -1.84
CA GLY A 102 -14.13 7.25 -2.16
C GLY A 102 -14.96 7.59 -0.91
N ILE A 103 -14.31 7.84 0.23
CA ILE A 103 -14.97 8.19 1.49
C ILE A 103 -15.06 9.70 1.60
N THR A 104 -16.29 10.21 1.57
CA THR A 104 -16.57 11.65 1.59
C THR A 104 -17.01 12.14 2.97
N LYS A 105 -16.92 13.44 3.22
CA LYS A 105 -17.20 14.09 4.53
C LYS A 105 -18.62 13.85 5.06
N ASP A 106 -19.56 13.51 4.23
CA ASP A 106 -20.93 13.18 4.65
C ASP A 106 -21.06 11.78 5.26
N GLN A 107 -20.01 10.93 5.17
CA GLN A 107 -20.00 9.57 5.67
C GLN A 107 -19.35 9.41 7.05
N TYR A 108 -18.56 10.39 7.52
CA TYR A 108 -17.84 10.29 8.80
C TYR A 108 -17.99 11.53 9.67
N ASP A 109 -17.79 11.33 10.97
CA ASP A 109 -17.66 12.40 11.97
C ASP A 109 -16.18 12.72 12.25
N SER A 110 -15.33 11.68 12.27
CA SER A 110 -13.89 11.80 12.47
C SER A 110 -13.15 10.68 11.75
N TYR A 111 -11.90 10.90 11.39
CA TYR A 111 -11.04 9.88 10.84
C TYR A 111 -9.59 10.11 11.22
N VAL A 112 -8.81 9.08 11.08
CA VAL A 112 -7.35 9.08 10.98
C VAL A 112 -6.97 8.18 9.83
N ALA A 113 -6.09 8.64 8.95
CA ALA A 113 -5.57 7.82 7.88
C ALA A 113 -4.10 8.16 7.67
N GLU A 114 -3.27 7.15 7.74
CA GLU A 114 -1.83 7.30 7.59
C GLU A 114 -1.30 6.21 6.65
N GLY A 115 -0.58 6.63 5.63
CA GLY A 115 -0.01 5.77 4.62
C GLY A 115 1.49 5.96 4.45
N PRO A 116 2.11 5.27 3.49
CA PRO A 116 3.53 5.37 3.26
C PRO A 116 3.88 6.69 2.56
N MET A 117 5.00 7.30 2.94
CA MET A 117 5.56 8.46 2.24
C MET A 117 6.25 8.05 0.92
N ILE A 118 6.68 6.80 0.82
CA ILE A 118 7.45 6.27 -0.31
C ILE A 118 6.60 5.21 -1.03
N SER A 119 6.45 5.35 -2.35
CA SER A 119 5.61 4.46 -3.17
C SER A 119 6.06 2.99 -3.25
N ALA A 120 7.24 2.67 -2.74
CA ALA A 120 7.71 1.28 -2.61
C ALA A 120 7.05 0.54 -1.44
N HIS A 121 6.49 1.26 -0.49
CA HIS A 121 5.77 0.73 0.68
C HIS A 121 4.26 0.78 0.45
N VAL A 122 3.55 -0.08 1.14
CA VAL A 122 2.07 -0.15 1.06
C VAL A 122 1.41 -0.07 2.43
N GLU A 123 2.20 -0.13 3.49
CA GLU A 123 1.70 -0.14 4.87
C GLU A 123 0.81 1.07 5.14
N MET A 124 -0.37 0.80 5.69
CA MET A 124 -1.40 1.80 5.87
C MET A 124 -2.27 1.48 7.09
N PHE A 125 -2.66 2.52 7.79
CA PHE A 125 -3.66 2.48 8.83
C PHE A 125 -4.75 3.51 8.55
N VAL A 126 -6.00 3.08 8.49
CA VAL A 126 -7.16 3.96 8.38
C VAL A 126 -8.14 3.62 9.50
N GLY A 127 -8.55 4.61 10.26
CA GLY A 127 -9.61 4.50 11.23
C GLY A 127 -10.67 5.58 10.97
N VAL A 128 -11.93 5.20 10.95
CA VAL A 128 -13.05 6.09 10.65
C VAL A 128 -14.13 5.92 11.71
N LYS A 129 -14.53 7.03 12.36
CA LYS A 129 -15.78 7.13 13.08
C LYS A 129 -16.85 7.52 12.06
N ALA A 130 -17.59 6.56 11.58
CA ALA A 130 -18.67 6.79 10.62
C ALA A 130 -19.86 7.51 11.28
N LYS A 131 -20.58 8.33 10.51
CA LYS A 131 -21.87 8.85 10.93
C LYS A 131 -22.88 7.74 11.10
N GLU A 132 -23.93 8.02 11.86
CA GLU A 132 -25.01 7.05 12.10
C GLU A 132 -25.53 6.46 10.77
N GLY A 133 -25.52 5.12 10.70
CA GLY A 133 -25.96 4.35 9.54
C GLY A 133 -24.97 4.32 8.36
N LYS A 134 -23.77 4.89 8.48
CA LYS A 134 -22.77 4.96 7.41
C LYS A 134 -21.62 3.96 7.56
N ALA A 135 -21.53 3.24 8.66
CA ALA A 135 -20.44 2.29 8.89
C ALA A 135 -20.31 1.23 7.78
N ALA A 136 -21.44 0.71 7.30
CA ALA A 136 -21.43 -0.27 6.21
C ALA A 136 -20.96 0.30 4.87
N ASP A 137 -21.30 1.57 4.57
CA ASP A 137 -20.83 2.25 3.35
C ASP A 137 -19.32 2.47 3.42
N VAL A 138 -18.81 2.91 4.58
CA VAL A 138 -17.36 3.11 4.82
C VAL A 138 -16.61 1.78 4.75
N ALA A 139 -17.12 0.73 5.41
CA ALA A 139 -16.50 -0.59 5.37
C ALA A 139 -16.41 -1.13 3.93
N LYS A 140 -17.49 -0.96 3.17
CA LYS A 140 -17.51 -1.36 1.76
C LYS A 140 -16.47 -0.59 0.94
N ALA A 141 -16.33 0.70 1.14
CA ALA A 141 -15.35 1.53 0.42
C ALA A 141 -13.92 1.08 0.70
N LEU A 142 -13.60 0.76 1.96
CA LEU A 142 -12.28 0.23 2.36
C LEU A 142 -12.05 -1.20 1.83
N GLU A 143 -13.07 -2.05 1.79
CA GLU A 143 -12.97 -3.38 1.15
C GLU A 143 -12.79 -3.28 -0.37
N ASP A 144 -13.47 -2.36 -1.03
CA ASP A 144 -13.29 -2.10 -2.46
C ASP A 144 -11.85 -1.62 -2.74
N TYR A 145 -11.31 -0.76 -1.90
CA TYR A 145 -9.91 -0.35 -1.96
C TYR A 145 -8.98 -1.55 -1.76
N ARG A 146 -9.15 -2.33 -0.69
CA ARG A 146 -8.38 -3.55 -0.43
C ARG A 146 -8.39 -4.49 -1.63
N LYS A 147 -9.57 -4.73 -2.19
CA LYS A 147 -9.72 -5.56 -3.39
C LYS A 147 -8.96 -5.00 -4.59
N SER A 148 -8.98 -3.69 -4.79
CA SER A 148 -8.23 -3.04 -5.87
C SER A 148 -6.71 -3.24 -5.73
N GLN A 149 -6.20 -3.29 -4.49
CA GLN A 149 -4.79 -3.59 -4.24
C GLN A 149 -4.44 -5.05 -4.55
N LEU A 150 -5.33 -6.00 -4.24
CA LEU A 150 -5.17 -7.42 -4.57
C LEU A 150 -5.26 -7.70 -6.08
N ASP A 151 -6.18 -7.03 -6.76
CA ASP A 151 -6.41 -7.19 -8.20
C ASP A 151 -5.45 -6.30 -9.03
N GLY A 152 -4.77 -5.36 -8.39
CA GLY A 152 -3.91 -4.35 -9.02
C GLY A 152 -2.63 -4.95 -9.62
N ALA A 153 -2.40 -4.69 -10.91
CA ALA A 153 -1.44 -5.40 -11.73
C ALA A 153 0.05 -5.05 -11.48
N LEU A 154 0.39 -4.10 -10.62
CA LEU A 154 1.77 -3.59 -10.51
C LEU A 154 2.21 -3.39 -9.05
N GLN A 155 2.02 -4.41 -8.23
CA GLN A 155 2.59 -4.41 -6.88
C GLN A 155 3.98 -5.05 -6.87
N TYR A 156 4.88 -4.52 -6.04
CA TYR A 156 6.15 -5.19 -5.80
C TYR A 156 5.89 -6.55 -5.11
N PRO A 157 6.57 -7.64 -5.50
CA PRO A 157 6.35 -8.95 -4.89
C PRO A 157 6.47 -8.95 -3.37
N MET A 158 7.37 -8.16 -2.79
CA MET A 158 7.55 -7.99 -1.35
C MET A 158 6.34 -7.37 -0.63
N ASN A 159 5.43 -6.72 -1.35
CA ASN A 159 4.23 -6.12 -0.79
C ASN A 159 3.02 -7.08 -0.80
N MET A 160 3.07 -8.14 -1.60
CA MET A 160 1.93 -9.06 -1.73
C MET A 160 1.52 -9.70 -0.39
N PRO A 161 2.44 -10.21 0.45
CA PRO A 161 2.05 -10.75 1.76
C PRO A 161 1.33 -9.72 2.64
N LYS A 162 1.74 -8.45 2.60
CA LYS A 162 1.13 -7.35 3.38
C LYS A 162 -0.28 -7.03 2.90
N ILE A 163 -0.47 -6.97 1.57
CA ILE A 163 -1.77 -6.70 0.94
C ILE A 163 -2.73 -7.85 1.21
N GLU A 164 -2.28 -9.09 1.08
CA GLU A 164 -3.08 -10.28 1.36
C GLU A 164 -3.47 -10.40 2.84
N ALA A 165 -2.55 -10.02 3.75
CA ALA A 165 -2.78 -10.01 5.18
C ALA A 165 -3.65 -8.84 5.66
N SER A 166 -3.89 -7.82 4.82
CA SER A 166 -4.68 -6.65 5.21
C SER A 166 -6.13 -7.02 5.55
N GLU A 167 -6.73 -6.26 6.46
CA GLU A 167 -8.09 -6.52 6.95
C GLU A 167 -8.90 -5.23 7.07
N VAL A 168 -10.22 -5.34 6.89
CA VAL A 168 -11.19 -4.33 7.29
C VAL A 168 -11.97 -4.87 8.49
N VAL A 169 -11.94 -4.15 9.61
CA VAL A 169 -12.68 -4.54 10.82
C VAL A 169 -13.67 -3.45 11.21
N THR A 170 -14.83 -3.84 11.76
CA THR A 170 -15.89 -2.90 12.15
C THR A 170 -16.35 -3.17 13.57
N HIS A 171 -16.40 -2.11 14.38
CA HIS A 171 -16.88 -2.12 15.77
C HIS A 171 -17.94 -1.01 15.94
N GLY A 172 -19.22 -1.35 15.78
CA GLY A 172 -20.29 -0.38 15.78
C GLY A 172 -20.14 0.63 14.63
N ASP A 173 -19.97 1.92 14.97
CA ASP A 173 -19.75 2.98 13.97
C ASP A 173 -18.26 3.20 13.65
N TYR A 174 -17.35 2.44 14.24
CA TYR A 174 -15.93 2.52 13.94
C TYR A 174 -15.53 1.48 12.92
N VAL A 175 -14.86 1.93 11.87
CA VAL A 175 -14.37 1.07 10.78
C VAL A 175 -12.88 1.30 10.61
N PHE A 176 -12.12 0.22 10.53
CA PHE A 176 -10.67 0.28 10.39
C PHE A 176 -10.22 -0.52 9.18
N PHE A 177 -9.27 0.02 8.42
CA PHE A 177 -8.49 -0.72 7.44
C PHE A 177 -7.05 -0.81 7.93
N ILE A 178 -6.54 -2.03 7.98
CA ILE A 178 -5.26 -2.37 8.57
C ILE A 178 -4.42 -3.09 7.53
N MET A 179 -3.31 -2.49 7.13
CA MET A 179 -2.29 -3.07 6.26
C MET A 179 -0.91 -2.77 6.86
N LEU A 180 -0.66 -3.40 8.02
CA LEU A 180 0.56 -3.18 8.83
C LEU A 180 1.39 -4.46 8.98
N GLY A 181 1.04 -5.51 8.25
CA GLY A 181 1.62 -6.83 8.37
C GLY A 181 2.91 -7.01 7.61
N SER A 182 3.97 -6.23 7.88
CA SER A 182 5.28 -6.52 7.31
C SER A 182 5.81 -7.87 7.81
N PRO A 183 6.16 -8.82 6.91
CA PRO A 183 6.70 -10.11 7.33
C PRO A 183 8.11 -9.96 7.94
N GLU A 184 8.48 -10.90 8.81
CA GLU A 184 9.85 -11.00 9.32
C GLU A 184 10.78 -11.51 8.22
N MET A 185 12.04 -11.04 8.23
CA MET A 185 13.05 -11.38 7.22
C MET A 185 13.26 -12.89 7.08
N GLU A 186 13.30 -13.62 8.21
CA GLU A 186 13.45 -15.07 8.21
C GLU A 186 12.26 -15.77 7.54
N ALA A 187 11.07 -15.21 7.62
CA ALA A 187 9.89 -15.76 6.96
C ALA A 187 9.94 -15.50 5.44
N GLU A 188 10.42 -14.34 5.01
CA GLU A 188 10.63 -14.04 3.59
C GLU A 188 11.65 -15.00 2.96
N GLU A 189 12.72 -15.35 3.66
CA GLU A 189 13.72 -16.33 3.22
C GLU A 189 13.16 -17.76 3.07
N GLN A 190 12.12 -18.11 3.82
CA GLN A 190 11.45 -19.41 3.75
C GLN A 190 10.43 -19.51 2.61
N GLY A 191 10.05 -18.38 1.99
CA GLY A 191 9.17 -18.32 0.83
C GLY A 191 7.81 -17.68 1.10
N GLU A 192 7.00 -17.59 0.05
CA GLU A 192 5.76 -16.82 0.03
C GLU A 192 4.74 -17.23 1.11
N GLU A 193 4.57 -18.52 1.36
CA GLU A 193 3.62 -19.02 2.35
C GLU A 193 4.02 -18.59 3.78
N ALA A 194 5.30 -18.71 4.11
CA ALA A 194 5.82 -18.30 5.41
C ALA A 194 5.77 -16.77 5.57
N ALA A 195 6.10 -16.02 4.52
CA ALA A 195 5.99 -14.58 4.51
C ALA A 195 4.53 -14.12 4.73
N LEU A 196 3.55 -14.76 4.09
CA LEU A 196 2.14 -14.46 4.29
C LEU A 196 1.66 -14.76 5.72
N GLU A 197 2.03 -15.90 6.30
CA GLU A 197 1.67 -16.22 7.69
C GLU A 197 2.30 -15.21 8.66
N SER A 198 3.56 -14.85 8.49
CA SER A 198 4.23 -13.81 9.28
C SER A 198 3.54 -12.44 9.11
N ALA A 199 3.13 -12.09 7.90
CA ALA A 199 2.39 -10.86 7.63
C ALA A 199 1.03 -10.84 8.34
N LYS A 200 0.31 -11.96 8.37
CA LYS A 200 -0.96 -12.09 9.09
C LYS A 200 -0.78 -11.97 10.60
N GLU A 201 0.25 -12.61 11.16
CA GLU A 201 0.57 -12.50 12.59
C GLU A 201 0.89 -11.06 12.97
N ASN A 202 1.70 -10.37 12.17
CA ASN A 202 2.03 -8.97 12.42
C ASN A 202 0.82 -8.04 12.22
N ASN A 203 -0.04 -8.26 11.23
CA ASN A 203 -1.26 -7.46 11.04
C ASN A 203 -2.25 -7.64 12.19
N ARG A 204 -2.31 -8.84 12.78
CA ARG A 204 -3.16 -9.16 13.93
C ARG A 204 -2.86 -8.33 15.16
N ILE A 205 -1.64 -7.84 15.34
CA ILE A 205 -1.26 -6.95 16.44
C ILE A 205 -2.22 -5.73 16.49
N ALA A 206 -2.49 -5.11 15.35
CA ALA A 206 -3.43 -3.98 15.31
C ALA A 206 -4.87 -4.43 15.49
N VAL A 207 -5.28 -5.55 14.87
CA VAL A 207 -6.65 -6.09 15.01
C VAL A 207 -6.97 -6.35 16.49
N ASP A 208 -6.09 -7.05 17.20
CA ASP A 208 -6.27 -7.38 18.61
C ASP A 208 -6.20 -6.14 19.52
N THR A 209 -5.29 -5.20 19.19
CA THR A 209 -5.22 -3.91 19.91
C THR A 209 -6.53 -3.13 19.77
N ILE A 210 -7.08 -3.04 18.56
CA ILE A 210 -8.36 -2.37 18.31
C ILE A 210 -9.48 -3.07 19.07
N ALA A 211 -9.59 -4.40 18.94
CA ALA A 211 -10.66 -5.17 19.58
C ALA A 211 -10.71 -4.93 21.10
N GLY A 212 -9.56 -4.78 21.77
CA GLY A 212 -9.46 -4.48 23.19
C GLY A 212 -10.18 -3.20 23.65
N PHE A 213 -10.46 -2.26 22.74
CA PHE A 213 -11.21 -1.03 23.04
C PHE A 213 -12.73 -1.21 22.95
N PHE A 214 -13.20 -2.30 22.32
CA PHE A 214 -14.62 -2.52 22.03
C PHE A 214 -15.18 -3.79 22.70
N GLU A 215 -14.33 -4.64 23.28
CA GLU A 215 -14.72 -5.79 24.07
C GLU A 215 -14.96 -5.35 25.54
N SER A 216 -16.22 -5.02 25.89
CA SER A 216 -16.64 -4.67 27.24
C SER A 216 -17.80 -5.54 27.70
#